data_2ae8a42db6b3a4e2c2831b086f15dbc7
#
_entry.id   2ae8a42db6b3a4e2c2831b086f15dbc7
#
_cell.length_a   1.000
_cell.length_b   1.000
_cell.length_c   1.000
_cell.angle_alpha   90.00
_cell.angle_beta   90.00
_cell.angle_gamma   90.00
#
_symmetry.space_group_name_H-M   'P 1'
#
loop_
_entity.id
_entity.type
_entity.pdbx_description
1 polymer ?
#
loop_
_entity_poly.entity_id
_entity_poly.type
_entity_poly.pdbx_seq_one_letter_code
_entity_poly.pdbx_strand_id
1 'polypeptide(L)'
;MGEQLAFTSPVRFQRFAIRIVYQSHVHLRFVIVLISVALIAPAGFAQDKNAPTADELVAKNIEAKGGASALNNLQTLRSTGKLLVPVQGQIELGYLQTKKRPDEVRTEASLQGMTQIEAYDGKDGWKVSPFFGRKDPERMSADDVKALVEDTEIDGPLADWKTKGSTVEYLGVEDVDGTPAHKLKVVRKNGDVSFVYLDPDHFLEIRIVTQRVRHGAHEEVETDLGDYEKAGGVFVPTSIEVGRKGSQDKQVVVVDKVEANVPVDDTIFHFPGQITVPQPQR
;
A
#
# COMPACT_ATOMS: atom_id res chain seq x y z
N MET A 1 33.72 -54.11 23.26
CA MET A 1 32.34 -54.42 23.67
C MET A 1 31.52 -53.24 23.22
N GLY A 2 30.94 -53.24 22.06
CA GLY A 2 29.72 -53.91 21.63
C GLY A 2 28.62 -52.89 21.83
N GLU A 3 27.84 -52.42 20.99
CA GLU A 3 27.09 -53.04 19.90
C GLU A 3 26.55 -51.97 18.96
N GLN A 4 26.61 -52.19 17.67
CA GLN A 4 25.90 -51.47 16.62
C GLN A 4 24.45 -52.00 16.54
N LEU A 5 23.48 -51.15 16.34
CA LEU A 5 22.19 -51.58 15.78
C LEU A 5 21.82 -50.65 14.63
N ALA A 6 21.92 -51.21 13.45
CA ALA A 6 21.39 -50.70 12.19
C ALA A 6 19.89 -51.01 12.11
N PHE A 7 19.07 -50.06 11.66
CA PHE A 7 17.75 -50.33 11.12
C PHE A 7 17.60 -49.74 9.71
N THR A 8 17.71 -50.63 8.76
CA THR A 8 17.28 -50.48 7.38
C THR A 8 15.80 -50.88 7.26
N SER A 9 15.00 -50.09 6.59
CA SER A 9 13.82 -50.58 5.88
C SER A 9 13.42 -49.63 4.76
N PRO A 10 13.28 -50.13 3.50
CA PRO A 10 12.87 -49.36 2.36
C PRO A 10 11.36 -49.39 2.18
N VAL A 11 10.75 -48.24 1.99
CA VAL A 11 9.33 -48.13 1.57
C VAL A 11 9.24 -48.38 0.08
N ARG A 12 8.56 -49.45 -0.30
CA ARG A 12 8.23 -49.85 -1.67
C ARG A 12 7.14 -48.97 -2.23
N PHE A 13 7.43 -48.25 -3.33
CA PHE A 13 6.42 -47.68 -4.22
C PHE A 13 5.74 -48.79 -5.03
N GLN A 14 4.46 -48.97 -4.83
CA GLN A 14 3.62 -49.89 -5.60
C GLN A 14 2.97 -49.13 -6.75
N ARG A 15 3.44 -49.39 -7.98
CA ARG A 15 2.86 -48.90 -9.22
C ARG A 15 1.61 -49.69 -9.55
N PHE A 16 0.45 -49.05 -9.57
CA PHE A 16 -0.77 -49.62 -10.16
C PHE A 16 -0.77 -49.35 -11.66
N ALA A 17 -0.59 -50.44 -12.45
CA ALA A 17 -0.80 -50.42 -13.86
C ALA A 17 -2.25 -50.78 -14.18
N ILE A 18 -3.00 -49.88 -14.74
CA ILE A 18 -4.34 -50.15 -15.27
C ILE A 18 -4.18 -50.62 -16.69
N ARG A 19 -4.52 -51.89 -16.91
CA ARG A 19 -4.60 -52.56 -18.22
C ARG A 19 -5.98 -52.24 -18.81
N ILE A 20 -6.02 -51.44 -19.90
CA ILE A 20 -7.24 -51.27 -20.73
C ILE A 20 -7.28 -52.42 -21.72
N VAL A 21 -8.31 -53.28 -21.58
CA VAL A 21 -8.64 -54.35 -22.56
C VAL A 21 -9.54 -53.69 -23.63
N TYR A 22 -9.03 -53.70 -24.89
CA TYR A 22 -9.81 -53.35 -26.08
C TYR A 22 -10.65 -54.55 -26.47
N GLN A 23 -11.98 -54.43 -26.49
CA GLN A 23 -12.86 -55.36 -27.16
C GLN A 23 -13.77 -54.59 -28.10
N SER A 24 -13.52 -54.84 -29.37
CA SER A 24 -14.24 -54.31 -30.53
C SER A 24 -15.59 -55.02 -30.72
N HIS A 25 -16.68 -54.26 -30.74
CA HIS A 25 -17.89 -54.67 -31.50
C HIS A 25 -18.49 -53.45 -32.21
N VAL A 26 -18.48 -53.55 -33.51
CA VAL A 26 -19.08 -52.63 -34.48
C VAL A 26 -20.60 -52.82 -34.46
N HIS A 27 -21.34 -51.79 -34.06
CA HIS A 27 -22.71 -51.61 -34.52
C HIS A 27 -22.97 -50.15 -34.84
N LEU A 28 -23.06 -49.91 -36.14
CA LEU A 28 -23.44 -48.66 -36.80
C LEU A 28 -24.88 -48.31 -36.43
N ARG A 29 -25.13 -47.35 -35.53
CA ARG A 29 -26.40 -46.67 -35.38
C ARG A 29 -26.18 -45.20 -35.50
N PHE A 30 -26.72 -44.63 -36.64
CA PHE A 30 -26.82 -43.19 -36.84
C PHE A 30 -27.68 -42.58 -35.71
N VAL A 31 -27.04 -41.87 -34.81
CA VAL A 31 -27.72 -40.96 -33.87
C VAL A 31 -27.49 -39.55 -34.42
N ILE A 32 -28.56 -38.94 -34.93
CA ILE A 32 -28.58 -37.51 -35.27
C ILE A 32 -28.52 -36.76 -33.96
N VAL A 33 -27.34 -36.20 -33.60
CA VAL A 33 -27.24 -35.27 -32.47
C VAL A 33 -27.58 -33.89 -33.00
N LEU A 34 -28.77 -33.44 -32.65
CA LEU A 34 -29.21 -32.02 -32.79
C LEU A 34 -28.32 -31.20 -31.82
N ILE A 35 -27.29 -30.56 -32.34
CA ILE A 35 -26.53 -29.57 -31.61
C ILE A 35 -27.38 -28.31 -31.47
N SER A 36 -28.08 -28.19 -30.36
CA SER A 36 -28.67 -26.92 -29.93
C SER A 36 -27.54 -25.96 -29.59
N VAL A 37 -27.17 -25.09 -30.50
CA VAL A 37 -26.31 -23.93 -30.20
C VAL A 37 -27.10 -22.99 -29.29
N ALA A 38 -26.98 -23.15 -28.00
CA ALA A 38 -27.41 -22.15 -27.06
C ALA A 38 -26.53 -20.90 -27.30
N LEU A 39 -27.13 -19.86 -27.90
CA LEU A 39 -26.54 -18.52 -27.87
C LEU A 39 -26.42 -18.09 -26.40
N ILE A 40 -25.22 -18.28 -25.83
CA ILE A 40 -24.83 -17.62 -24.59
C ILE A 40 -24.64 -16.15 -24.99
N ALA A 41 -25.72 -15.35 -24.87
CA ALA A 41 -25.59 -13.91 -24.88
C ALA A 41 -24.59 -13.53 -23.73
N PRO A 42 -23.58 -12.69 -23.98
CA PRO A 42 -22.78 -12.18 -22.90
C PRO A 42 -23.76 -11.49 -21.93
N ALA A 43 -23.80 -11.98 -20.68
CA ALA A 43 -24.47 -11.27 -19.62
C ALA A 43 -23.75 -9.92 -19.48
N GLY A 44 -24.28 -8.91 -20.16
CA GLY A 44 -23.86 -7.54 -19.94
C GLY A 44 -24.08 -7.30 -18.44
N PHE A 45 -23.00 -6.99 -17.70
CA PHE A 45 -23.11 -6.50 -16.36
C PHE A 45 -23.98 -5.25 -16.44
N ALA A 46 -25.25 -5.39 -16.08
CA ALA A 46 -26.14 -4.26 -15.91
C ALA A 46 -25.53 -3.44 -14.76
N GLN A 47 -24.87 -2.35 -15.10
CA GLN A 47 -24.39 -1.39 -14.12
C GLN A 47 -25.63 -0.92 -13.35
N ASP A 48 -25.64 -1.19 -12.04
CA ASP A 48 -26.73 -0.72 -11.18
C ASP A 48 -26.79 0.80 -11.31
N LYS A 49 -27.93 1.30 -11.87
CA LYS A 49 -28.11 2.74 -12.08
C LYS A 49 -28.08 3.56 -10.78
N ASN A 50 -28.15 2.88 -9.64
CA ASN A 50 -28.08 3.48 -8.32
C ASN A 50 -26.68 3.34 -7.68
N ALA A 51 -25.73 2.66 -8.32
CA ALA A 51 -24.36 2.56 -7.80
C ALA A 51 -23.69 3.94 -7.86
N PRO A 52 -22.96 4.33 -6.79
CA PRO A 52 -22.25 5.60 -6.78
C PRO A 52 -21.17 5.62 -7.86
N THR A 53 -20.91 6.78 -8.41
CA THR A 53 -19.80 7.00 -9.34
C THR A 53 -18.46 7.16 -8.58
N ALA A 54 -17.34 6.96 -9.27
CA ALA A 54 -16.01 7.21 -8.67
C ALA A 54 -15.87 8.68 -8.21
N ASP A 55 -16.36 9.64 -9.03
CA ASP A 55 -16.30 11.07 -8.68
C ASP A 55 -17.13 11.38 -7.42
N GLU A 56 -18.30 10.79 -7.24
CA GLU A 56 -19.13 10.95 -6.03
C GLU A 56 -18.43 10.38 -4.78
N LEU A 57 -17.82 9.19 -4.88
CA LEU A 57 -17.09 8.57 -3.76
C LEU A 57 -15.86 9.39 -3.39
N VAL A 58 -15.11 9.89 -4.37
CA VAL A 58 -13.98 10.79 -4.13
C VAL A 58 -14.45 12.09 -3.46
N ALA A 59 -15.54 12.69 -3.91
CA ALA A 59 -16.08 13.89 -3.29
C ALA A 59 -16.48 13.67 -1.83
N LYS A 60 -17.14 12.54 -1.53
CA LYS A 60 -17.49 12.13 -0.17
C LYS A 60 -16.25 11.89 0.71
N ASN A 61 -15.21 11.26 0.18
CA ASN A 61 -13.96 11.07 0.90
C ASN A 61 -13.29 12.41 1.23
N ILE A 62 -13.20 13.33 0.27
CA ILE A 62 -12.64 14.68 0.50
C ILE A 62 -13.43 15.42 1.58
N GLU A 63 -14.77 15.36 1.53
CA GLU A 63 -15.64 15.98 2.54
C GLU A 63 -15.44 15.34 3.91
N ALA A 64 -15.39 14.01 3.99
CA ALA A 64 -15.14 13.26 5.21
C ALA A 64 -13.80 13.61 5.86
N LYS A 65 -12.77 13.86 5.05
CA LYS A 65 -11.45 14.27 5.52
C LYS A 65 -11.38 15.73 6.01
N GLY A 66 -12.45 16.50 5.88
CA GLY A 66 -12.54 17.90 6.35
C GLY A 66 -12.77 18.92 5.24
N GLY A 67 -12.95 18.46 4.00
CA GLY A 67 -13.24 19.27 2.82
C GLY A 67 -11.99 19.80 2.11
N ALA A 68 -12.17 20.10 0.82
CA ALA A 68 -11.08 20.55 -0.05
C ALA A 68 -10.34 21.78 0.49
N SER A 69 -11.05 22.73 1.12
CA SER A 69 -10.43 23.94 1.67
C SER A 69 -9.47 23.62 2.81
N ALA A 70 -9.85 22.74 3.74
CA ALA A 70 -8.98 22.34 4.85
C ALA A 70 -7.75 21.57 4.34
N LEU A 71 -7.95 20.64 3.40
CA LEU A 71 -6.87 19.88 2.78
C LEU A 71 -5.88 20.80 2.06
N ASN A 72 -6.35 21.77 1.27
CA ASN A 72 -5.49 22.72 0.53
C ASN A 72 -4.73 23.69 1.45
N ASN A 73 -5.29 24.02 2.62
CA ASN A 73 -4.64 24.86 3.61
C ASN A 73 -3.58 24.12 4.45
N LEU A 74 -3.54 22.79 4.36
CA LEU A 74 -2.56 21.98 5.09
C LEU A 74 -1.22 21.98 4.34
N GLN A 75 -0.25 22.73 4.86
CA GLN A 75 1.08 22.88 4.25
C GLN A 75 2.12 21.95 4.83
N THR A 76 2.05 21.70 6.14
CA THR A 76 2.92 20.77 6.85
C THR A 76 2.11 19.87 7.79
N LEU A 77 2.55 18.64 7.93
CA LEU A 77 1.99 17.67 8.88
C LEU A 77 3.14 16.98 9.62
N ARG A 78 3.13 17.03 10.94
CA ARG A 78 4.09 16.34 11.78
C ARG A 78 3.37 15.33 12.65
N SER A 79 3.76 14.06 12.55
CA SER A 79 3.23 12.95 13.33
C SER A 79 4.32 12.40 14.24
N THR A 80 4.05 12.33 15.53
CA THR A 80 4.96 11.77 16.55
C THR A 80 4.29 10.60 17.23
N GLY A 81 5.02 9.52 17.50
CA GLY A 81 4.45 8.33 18.10
C GLY A 81 5.44 7.18 18.17
N LYS A 82 4.98 5.98 17.88
CA LYS A 82 5.72 4.73 18.00
C LYS A 82 5.63 3.93 16.71
N LEU A 83 6.73 3.28 16.35
CA LEU A 83 6.80 2.28 15.30
C LEU A 83 7.06 0.91 15.94
N LEU A 84 6.13 0.00 15.76
CA LEU A 84 6.23 -1.39 16.23
C LEU A 84 6.67 -2.27 15.06
N VAL A 85 7.80 -2.94 15.19
CA VAL A 85 8.38 -3.79 14.13
C VAL A 85 8.35 -5.25 14.60
N PRO A 86 7.80 -6.19 13.80
CA PRO A 86 7.68 -7.61 14.16
C PRO A 86 8.99 -8.36 13.91
N VAL A 87 10.01 -8.12 14.72
CA VAL A 87 11.31 -8.80 14.64
C VAL A 87 11.57 -9.53 15.93
N GLN A 88 11.68 -10.87 15.90
CA GLN A 88 11.94 -11.73 17.08
C GLN A 88 11.05 -11.39 18.30
N GLY A 89 9.76 -11.15 18.04
CA GLY A 89 8.81 -10.55 18.97
C GLY A 89 8.37 -9.20 18.42
N GLN A 90 8.31 -8.19 19.25
CA GLN A 90 7.93 -6.84 18.83
C GLN A 90 8.97 -5.84 19.39
N ILE A 91 9.57 -5.07 18.49
CA ILE A 91 10.47 -3.98 18.85
C ILE A 91 9.72 -2.67 18.70
N GLU A 92 9.72 -1.84 19.77
CA GLU A 92 9.16 -0.49 19.76
C GLU A 92 10.28 0.53 19.51
N LEU A 93 10.08 1.37 18.48
CA LEU A 93 10.93 2.50 18.16
C LEU A 93 10.15 3.80 18.33
N GLY A 94 10.82 4.89 18.71
CA GLY A 94 10.23 6.21 18.59
C GLY A 94 10.01 6.56 17.12
N TYR A 95 8.85 7.14 16.79
CA TYR A 95 8.48 7.51 15.42
C TYR A 95 8.27 9.02 15.30
N LEU A 96 8.85 9.62 14.26
CA LEU A 96 8.60 11.00 13.87
C LEU A 96 8.53 11.06 12.35
N GLN A 97 7.41 11.55 11.81
CA GLN A 97 7.30 11.86 10.39
C GLN A 97 6.92 13.32 10.21
N THR A 98 7.62 13.99 9.30
CA THR A 98 7.31 15.36 8.89
C THR A 98 7.09 15.36 7.39
N LYS A 99 5.90 15.80 6.97
CA LYS A 99 5.54 16.03 5.57
C LYS A 99 5.40 17.51 5.30
N LYS A 100 5.82 17.96 4.13
CA LYS A 100 5.65 19.36 3.69
C LYS A 100 5.33 19.41 2.20
N ARG A 101 4.39 20.26 1.83
CA ARG A 101 4.09 20.51 0.42
C ARG A 101 5.23 21.26 -0.28
N PRO A 102 5.44 21.01 -1.60
CA PRO A 102 4.57 20.12 -2.40
C PRO A 102 4.83 18.62 -2.21
N ASP A 103 6.08 18.19 -2.04
CA ASP A 103 6.47 16.77 -2.13
C ASP A 103 7.64 16.43 -1.21
N GLU A 104 7.69 16.97 0.00
CA GLU A 104 8.78 16.72 0.95
C GLU A 104 8.32 15.81 2.09
N VAL A 105 9.14 14.83 2.45
CA VAL A 105 8.91 13.94 3.59
C VAL A 105 10.21 13.57 4.27
N ARG A 106 10.17 13.48 5.60
CA ARG A 106 11.22 12.92 6.44
C ARG A 106 10.61 12.03 7.51
N THR A 107 11.08 10.79 7.58
CA THR A 107 10.68 9.80 8.58
C THR A 107 11.88 9.41 9.42
N GLU A 108 11.69 9.37 10.72
CA GLU A 108 12.71 9.01 11.72
C GLU A 108 12.21 7.87 12.59
N ALA A 109 13.02 6.84 12.75
CA ALA A 109 12.79 5.74 13.71
C ALA A 109 13.95 5.65 14.69
N SER A 110 13.69 5.83 15.98
CA SER A 110 14.73 5.95 17.00
C SER A 110 14.68 4.84 18.03
N LEU A 111 15.84 4.25 18.34
CA LEU A 111 16.00 3.22 19.35
C LEU A 111 17.40 3.34 20.00
N GLN A 112 17.46 3.40 21.33
CA GLN A 112 18.72 3.39 22.11
C GLN A 112 19.74 4.44 21.65
N GLY A 113 19.30 5.65 21.32
CA GLY A 113 20.17 6.74 20.88
C GLY A 113 20.64 6.67 19.43
N MET A 114 20.21 5.67 18.68
CA MET A 114 20.38 5.58 17.22
C MET A 114 19.10 6.02 16.53
N THR A 115 19.19 6.74 15.42
CA THR A 115 18.04 7.17 14.62
C THR A 115 18.25 6.79 13.16
N GLN A 116 17.40 5.92 12.65
CA GLN A 116 17.25 5.70 11.21
C GLN A 116 16.47 6.87 10.61
N ILE A 117 16.91 7.34 9.46
CA ILE A 117 16.30 8.47 8.77
C ILE A 117 16.08 8.07 7.32
N GLU A 118 14.90 8.41 6.80
CA GLU A 118 14.60 8.40 5.37
C GLU A 118 13.97 9.75 5.02
N ALA A 119 14.50 10.42 3.99
CA ALA A 119 14.01 11.72 3.60
C ALA A 119 14.02 11.91 2.07
N TYR A 120 13.09 12.75 1.60
CA TYR A 120 12.94 13.16 0.22
C TYR A 120 12.64 14.66 0.16
N ASP A 121 13.36 15.38 -0.71
CA ASP A 121 13.31 16.85 -0.82
C ASP A 121 12.53 17.34 -2.04
N GLY A 122 11.66 16.49 -2.60
CA GLY A 122 10.93 16.78 -3.84
C GLY A 122 11.70 16.39 -5.12
N LYS A 123 12.98 16.00 -4.99
CA LYS A 123 13.84 15.59 -6.10
C LYS A 123 14.69 14.38 -5.80
N ASP A 124 15.43 14.41 -4.72
CA ASP A 124 16.39 13.38 -4.31
C ASP A 124 16.00 12.77 -2.97
N GLY A 125 16.12 11.44 -2.86
CA GLY A 125 15.95 10.72 -1.60
C GLY A 125 17.28 10.35 -0.97
N TRP A 126 17.32 10.31 0.37
CA TRP A 126 18.46 9.88 1.13
C TRP A 126 18.05 9.16 2.42
N LYS A 127 18.99 8.41 2.99
CA LYS A 127 18.78 7.66 4.22
C LYS A 127 20.01 7.57 5.08
N VAL A 128 19.80 7.35 6.39
CA VAL A 128 20.79 6.91 7.37
C VAL A 128 20.26 5.63 8.01
N SER A 129 21.04 4.55 8.01
CA SER A 129 20.59 3.23 8.47
C SER A 129 21.52 2.66 9.55
N PRO A 130 21.58 3.26 10.76
CA PRO A 130 22.56 2.90 11.79
C PRO A 130 22.33 1.49 12.36
N PHE A 131 21.10 0.99 12.34
CA PHE A 131 20.75 -0.38 12.77
C PHE A 131 21.41 -1.45 11.89
N PHE A 132 21.82 -1.08 10.67
CA PHE A 132 22.54 -1.94 9.71
C PHE A 132 24.02 -1.56 9.59
N GLY A 133 24.56 -0.81 10.57
CA GLY A 133 25.96 -0.38 10.59
C GLY A 133 26.30 0.79 9.66
N ARG A 134 25.32 1.38 8.95
CA ARG A 134 25.50 2.51 8.02
C ARG A 134 25.12 3.80 8.73
N LYS A 135 26.14 4.50 9.26
CA LYS A 135 25.94 5.72 10.06
C LYS A 135 26.00 7.00 9.24
N ASP A 136 26.60 6.93 8.05
CA ASP A 136 26.70 8.08 7.16
C ASP A 136 25.47 8.18 6.26
N PRO A 137 25.05 9.38 5.85
CA PRO A 137 23.97 9.59 4.89
C PRO A 137 24.33 8.97 3.53
N GLU A 138 23.37 8.23 2.97
CA GLU A 138 23.49 7.61 1.65
C GLU A 138 22.34 8.10 0.75
N ARG A 139 22.62 8.36 -0.55
CA ARG A 139 21.55 8.63 -1.53
C ARG A 139 20.79 7.34 -1.80
N MET A 140 19.48 7.49 -1.96
CA MET A 140 18.62 6.37 -2.33
C MET A 140 18.63 6.16 -3.84
N SER A 141 18.39 4.92 -4.26
CA SER A 141 18.13 4.61 -5.66
C SER A 141 16.77 5.18 -6.11
N ALA A 142 16.59 5.38 -7.42
CA ALA A 142 15.30 5.85 -7.96
C ALA A 142 14.13 4.91 -7.59
N ASP A 143 14.39 3.61 -7.50
CA ASP A 143 13.37 2.62 -7.10
C ASP A 143 13.02 2.70 -5.60
N ASP A 144 14.01 3.00 -4.73
CA ASP A 144 13.74 3.19 -3.31
C ASP A 144 12.99 4.50 -3.05
N VAL A 145 13.30 5.56 -3.81
CA VAL A 145 12.60 6.86 -3.72
C VAL A 145 11.12 6.76 -4.06
N LYS A 146 10.71 5.84 -4.94
CA LYS A 146 9.28 5.66 -5.30
C LYS A 146 8.38 5.48 -4.08
N ALA A 147 8.82 4.71 -3.08
CA ALA A 147 8.06 4.51 -1.86
C ALA A 147 7.92 5.81 -1.04
N LEU A 148 8.98 6.61 -0.95
CA LEU A 148 8.95 7.90 -0.25
C LEU A 148 8.05 8.91 -0.95
N VAL A 149 8.00 8.92 -2.29
CA VAL A 149 7.11 9.82 -3.05
C VAL A 149 5.65 9.56 -2.72
N GLU A 150 5.25 8.30 -2.52
CA GLU A 150 3.88 7.98 -2.05
C GLU A 150 3.61 8.55 -0.66
N ASP A 151 4.61 8.51 0.22
CA ASP A 151 4.50 9.03 1.59
C ASP A 151 4.46 10.58 1.65
N THR A 152 4.85 11.30 0.59
CA THR A 152 4.74 12.78 0.56
C THR A 152 3.30 13.27 0.53
N GLU A 153 2.37 12.46 0.00
CA GLU A 153 0.97 12.85 -0.14
C GLU A 153 0.30 13.07 1.22
N ILE A 154 0.09 14.32 1.60
CA ILE A 154 -0.60 14.67 2.85
C ILE A 154 -2.09 14.34 2.76
N ASP A 155 -2.68 14.55 1.60
CA ASP A 155 -4.11 14.43 1.30
C ASP A 155 -4.50 13.06 0.70
N GLY A 156 -3.51 12.18 0.49
CA GLY A 156 -3.73 10.83 -0.01
C GLY A 156 -3.99 10.75 -1.53
N PRO A 157 -4.22 9.53 -2.04
CA PRO A 157 -4.23 9.27 -3.48
C PRO A 157 -5.49 9.78 -4.22
N LEU A 158 -6.57 10.07 -3.50
CA LEU A 158 -7.85 10.48 -4.10
C LEU A 158 -7.98 11.98 -4.29
N ALA A 159 -7.31 12.79 -3.45
CA ALA A 159 -7.35 14.24 -3.59
C ALA A 159 -6.59 14.69 -4.84
N ASP A 160 -7.19 15.64 -5.59
CA ASP A 160 -6.62 16.22 -6.79
C ASP A 160 -6.14 15.21 -7.85
N TRP A 161 -6.71 14.01 -7.87
CA TRP A 161 -6.28 12.90 -8.72
C TRP A 161 -6.22 13.27 -10.20
N LYS A 162 -7.15 14.10 -10.70
CA LYS A 162 -7.16 14.56 -12.10
C LYS A 162 -5.95 15.46 -12.39
N THR A 163 -5.63 16.38 -11.49
CA THR A 163 -4.48 17.29 -11.61
C THR A 163 -3.15 16.53 -11.49
N LYS A 164 -3.10 15.51 -10.64
CA LYS A 164 -1.96 14.59 -10.50
C LYS A 164 -1.78 13.68 -11.74
N GLY A 165 -2.74 13.69 -12.68
CA GLY A 165 -2.71 12.86 -13.88
C GLY A 165 -3.03 11.39 -13.62
N SER A 166 -3.72 11.09 -12.53
CA SER A 166 -4.22 9.76 -12.19
C SER A 166 -5.59 9.52 -12.81
N THR A 167 -6.00 8.26 -12.89
CA THR A 167 -7.39 7.86 -13.19
C THR A 167 -7.98 7.14 -11.99
N VAL A 168 -9.29 7.29 -11.75
CA VAL A 168 -10.00 6.62 -10.67
C VAL A 168 -11.20 5.89 -11.24
N GLU A 169 -11.36 4.61 -10.87
CA GLU A 169 -12.44 3.73 -11.28
C GLU A 169 -13.09 3.12 -10.03
N TYR A 170 -14.42 3.12 -9.96
CA TYR A 170 -15.17 2.40 -8.93
C TYR A 170 -15.36 0.95 -9.32
N LEU A 171 -14.90 0.02 -8.46
CA LEU A 171 -14.95 -1.42 -8.71
C LEU A 171 -16.09 -2.14 -7.94
N GLY A 172 -16.92 -1.41 -7.21
CA GLY A 172 -17.98 -2.00 -6.40
C GLY A 172 -17.61 -2.09 -4.93
N VAL A 173 -18.31 -2.94 -4.20
CA VAL A 173 -18.11 -3.19 -2.77
C VAL A 173 -17.31 -4.48 -2.60
N GLU A 174 -16.32 -4.46 -1.71
CA GLU A 174 -15.52 -5.62 -1.31
C GLU A 174 -15.42 -5.67 0.22
N ASP A 175 -15.44 -6.86 0.79
CA ASP A 175 -15.31 -7.02 2.24
C ASP A 175 -13.87 -6.77 2.68
N VAL A 176 -13.70 -5.91 3.68
CA VAL A 176 -12.44 -5.64 4.38
C VAL A 176 -12.66 -5.96 5.85
N ASP A 177 -12.24 -7.14 6.27
CA ASP A 177 -12.32 -7.62 7.65
C ASP A 177 -13.73 -7.50 8.27
N GLY A 178 -14.76 -7.82 7.47
CA GLY A 178 -16.18 -7.75 7.84
C GLY A 178 -16.86 -6.40 7.54
N THR A 179 -16.14 -5.43 6.97
CA THR A 179 -16.68 -4.13 6.53
C THR A 179 -16.88 -4.14 5.01
N PRO A 180 -18.13 -3.92 4.51
CA PRO A 180 -18.41 -3.88 3.06
C PRO A 180 -17.93 -2.54 2.45
N ALA A 181 -16.63 -2.41 2.23
CA ALA A 181 -15.99 -1.17 1.80
C ALA A 181 -16.18 -0.87 0.31
N HIS A 182 -16.30 0.42 -0.05
CA HIS A 182 -16.26 0.87 -1.43
C HIS A 182 -14.84 0.79 -1.97
N LYS A 183 -14.63 -0.01 -3.03
CA LYS A 183 -13.33 -0.21 -3.65
C LYS A 183 -13.14 0.72 -4.85
N LEU A 184 -12.13 1.56 -4.79
CA LEU A 184 -11.68 2.43 -5.88
C LEU A 184 -10.31 1.97 -6.38
N LYS A 185 -10.13 1.92 -7.71
CA LYS A 185 -8.83 1.68 -8.34
C LYS A 185 -8.28 3.03 -8.81
N VAL A 186 -7.10 3.36 -8.34
CA VAL A 186 -6.35 4.54 -8.75
C VAL A 186 -5.17 4.09 -9.59
N VAL A 187 -5.06 4.56 -10.84
CA VAL A 187 -3.87 4.34 -11.66
C VAL A 187 -3.12 5.65 -11.73
N ARG A 188 -1.91 5.66 -11.20
CA ARG A 188 -1.03 6.83 -11.15
C ARG A 188 -0.37 7.08 -12.51
N LYS A 189 0.10 8.31 -12.73
CA LYS A 189 0.80 8.71 -13.98
C LYS A 189 2.03 7.83 -14.27
N ASN A 190 2.72 7.33 -13.26
CA ASN A 190 3.87 6.43 -13.38
C ASN A 190 3.51 4.97 -13.66
N GLY A 191 2.22 4.64 -13.71
CA GLY A 191 1.69 3.31 -13.96
C GLY A 191 1.45 2.47 -12.69
N ASP A 192 1.84 2.94 -11.51
CA ASP A 192 1.53 2.26 -10.25
C ASP A 192 0.02 2.27 -9.99
N VAL A 193 -0.48 1.21 -9.38
CA VAL A 193 -1.91 1.02 -9.12
C VAL A 193 -2.15 0.94 -7.62
N SER A 194 -3.10 1.74 -7.13
CA SER A 194 -3.58 1.64 -5.75
C SER A 194 -5.06 1.27 -5.73
N PHE A 195 -5.42 0.30 -4.90
CA PHE A 195 -6.82 0.03 -4.56
C PHE A 195 -7.10 0.69 -3.21
N VAL A 196 -8.02 1.64 -3.21
CA VAL A 196 -8.43 2.40 -2.02
C VAL A 196 -9.78 1.90 -1.58
N TYR A 197 -9.89 1.52 -0.32
CA TYR A 197 -11.11 1.00 0.27
C TYR A 197 -11.65 2.05 1.25
N LEU A 198 -12.87 2.52 0.98
CA LEU A 198 -13.54 3.52 1.80
C LEU A 198 -14.59 2.86 2.69
N ASP A 199 -14.61 3.27 3.95
CA ASP A 199 -15.67 2.93 4.89
C ASP A 199 -17.04 3.34 4.30
N PRO A 200 -18.08 2.48 4.38
CA PRO A 200 -19.38 2.75 3.76
C PRO A 200 -20.15 3.89 4.42
N ASP A 201 -19.92 4.17 5.69
CA ASP A 201 -20.68 5.14 6.49
C ASP A 201 -19.94 6.48 6.58
N HIS A 202 -18.61 6.44 6.74
CA HIS A 202 -17.78 7.63 6.98
C HIS A 202 -16.96 8.05 5.77
N PHE A 203 -16.81 7.21 4.73
CA PHE A 203 -16.03 7.46 3.50
C PHE A 203 -14.54 7.79 3.74
N LEU A 204 -14.01 7.51 4.92
CA LEU A 204 -12.57 7.54 5.17
C LEU A 204 -11.90 6.27 4.64
N GLU A 205 -10.62 6.36 4.29
CA GLU A 205 -9.85 5.20 3.85
C GLU A 205 -9.64 4.23 5.01
N ILE A 206 -10.01 2.96 4.87
CA ILE A 206 -9.73 1.91 5.87
C ILE A 206 -8.60 1.00 5.42
N ARG A 207 -8.38 0.88 4.09
CA ARG A 207 -7.27 0.10 3.52
C ARG A 207 -6.82 0.69 2.20
N ILE A 208 -5.52 0.64 1.94
CA ILE A 208 -4.93 0.93 0.63
C ILE A 208 -4.02 -0.25 0.27
N VAL A 209 -4.20 -0.82 -0.94
CA VAL A 209 -3.30 -1.83 -1.49
C VAL A 209 -2.59 -1.23 -2.70
N THR A 210 -1.29 -1.02 -2.58
CA THR A 210 -0.48 -0.48 -3.68
C THR A 210 0.25 -1.60 -4.42
N GLN A 211 0.10 -1.63 -5.74
CA GLN A 211 0.82 -2.52 -6.65
C GLN A 211 1.84 -1.68 -7.44
N ARG A 212 3.09 -2.05 -7.33
CA ARG A 212 4.20 -1.38 -8.03
C ARG A 212 5.30 -2.36 -8.44
N VAL A 213 6.19 -1.91 -9.32
CA VAL A 213 7.43 -2.61 -9.63
C VAL A 213 8.58 -1.92 -8.92
N ARG A 214 9.32 -2.67 -8.10
CA ARG A 214 10.51 -2.18 -7.39
C ARG A 214 11.65 -3.17 -7.58
N HIS A 215 12.82 -2.68 -7.99
CA HIS A 215 13.99 -3.51 -8.32
C HIS A 215 13.67 -4.67 -9.28
N GLY A 216 12.75 -4.43 -10.24
CA GLY A 216 12.31 -5.44 -11.21
C GLY A 216 11.34 -6.50 -10.67
N ALA A 217 10.94 -6.44 -9.41
CA ALA A 217 9.96 -7.33 -8.81
C ALA A 217 8.60 -6.64 -8.61
N HIS A 218 7.52 -7.39 -8.85
CA HIS A 218 6.19 -6.93 -8.47
C HIS A 218 6.04 -6.98 -6.95
N GLU A 219 5.58 -5.88 -6.37
CA GLU A 219 5.33 -5.72 -4.96
C GLU A 219 3.87 -5.31 -4.73
N GLU A 220 3.21 -5.97 -3.78
CA GLU A 220 1.91 -5.54 -3.27
C GLU A 220 2.07 -5.18 -1.79
N VAL A 221 1.87 -3.92 -1.48
CA VAL A 221 1.90 -3.38 -0.12
C VAL A 221 0.48 -3.09 0.33
N GLU A 222 0.11 -3.60 1.48
CA GLU A 222 -1.18 -3.35 2.12
C GLU A 222 -0.96 -2.44 3.32
N THR A 223 -1.75 -1.37 3.38
CA THR A 223 -1.76 -0.38 4.45
C THR A 223 -3.18 -0.30 5.01
N ASP A 224 -3.36 -0.70 6.26
CA ASP A 224 -4.61 -0.52 7.00
C ASP A 224 -4.55 0.79 7.78
N LEU A 225 -5.65 1.54 7.79
CA LEU A 225 -5.74 2.87 8.36
C LEU A 225 -6.91 2.93 9.35
N GLY A 226 -6.68 3.51 10.52
CA GLY A 226 -7.69 3.60 11.57
C GLY A 226 -7.44 4.74 12.54
N ASP A 227 -8.31 4.83 13.55
CA ASP A 227 -8.22 5.78 14.66
C ASP A 227 -8.00 7.22 14.19
N TYR A 228 -8.91 7.70 13.32
CA TYR A 228 -8.79 9.02 12.71
C TYR A 228 -8.98 10.14 13.72
N GLU A 229 -8.01 11.06 13.79
CA GLU A 229 -8.04 12.27 14.61
C GLU A 229 -7.99 13.53 13.76
N LYS A 230 -8.52 14.64 14.31
CA LYS A 230 -8.59 15.92 13.60
C LYS A 230 -7.39 16.81 13.92
N ALA A 231 -6.61 17.15 12.89
CA ALA A 231 -5.50 18.10 12.97
C ALA A 231 -5.59 19.15 11.85
N GLY A 232 -5.52 20.44 12.19
CA GLY A 232 -5.63 21.54 11.22
C GLY A 232 -6.92 21.56 10.41
N GLY A 233 -8.00 20.96 10.94
CA GLY A 233 -9.28 20.84 10.24
C GLY A 233 -9.43 19.57 9.41
N VAL A 234 -8.37 18.77 9.25
CA VAL A 234 -8.33 17.54 8.45
C VAL A 234 -8.30 16.32 9.36
N PHE A 235 -9.03 15.26 9.01
CA PHE A 235 -8.93 13.97 9.67
C PHE A 235 -7.74 13.18 9.08
N VAL A 236 -6.86 12.71 9.96
CA VAL A 236 -5.68 11.90 9.64
C VAL A 236 -5.70 10.60 10.45
N PRO A 237 -5.25 9.47 9.88
CA PRO A 237 -5.18 8.22 10.62
C PRO A 237 -4.08 8.29 11.68
N THR A 238 -4.33 7.75 12.86
CA THR A 238 -3.36 7.64 13.96
C THR A 238 -2.95 6.19 14.22
N SER A 239 -3.64 5.21 13.63
CA SER A 239 -3.23 3.81 13.57
C SER A 239 -2.97 3.42 12.11
N ILE A 240 -1.75 2.99 11.81
CA ILE A 240 -1.33 2.63 10.45
C ILE A 240 -0.60 1.30 10.52
N GLU A 241 -1.16 0.26 9.89
CA GLU A 241 -0.49 -1.04 9.76
C GLU A 241 -0.04 -1.23 8.32
N VAL A 242 1.25 -1.45 8.11
CA VAL A 242 1.81 -1.57 6.76
C VAL A 242 2.67 -2.81 6.61
N GLY A 243 2.47 -3.54 5.53
CA GLY A 243 3.25 -4.73 5.21
C GLY A 243 2.96 -5.27 3.82
N ARG A 244 3.55 -6.41 3.49
CA ARG A 244 3.20 -7.12 2.26
C ARG A 244 1.76 -7.61 2.37
N LYS A 245 0.99 -7.46 1.31
CA LYS A 245 -0.41 -7.93 1.26
C LYS A 245 -0.53 -9.39 1.69
N GLY A 246 -1.43 -9.65 2.63
CA GLY A 246 -1.68 -10.97 3.20
C GLY A 246 -0.60 -11.47 4.17
N SER A 247 0.41 -10.65 4.50
CA SER A 247 1.39 -10.98 5.55
C SER A 247 0.81 -10.74 6.94
N GLN A 248 1.17 -11.59 7.89
CA GLN A 248 0.92 -11.35 9.32
C GLN A 248 2.00 -10.45 9.94
N ASP A 249 3.16 -10.34 9.29
CA ASP A 249 4.29 -9.54 9.75
C ASP A 249 4.16 -8.11 9.21
N LYS A 250 3.24 -7.32 9.80
CA LYS A 250 3.06 -5.91 9.49
C LYS A 250 3.78 -5.05 10.52
N GLN A 251 4.33 -3.93 10.06
CA GLN A 251 4.76 -2.84 10.93
C GLN A 251 3.53 -2.02 11.33
N VAL A 252 3.51 -1.55 12.58
CA VAL A 252 2.41 -0.74 13.09
C VAL A 252 2.95 0.61 13.55
N VAL A 253 2.43 1.69 13.00
CA VAL A 253 2.66 3.04 13.49
C VAL A 253 1.46 3.44 14.34
N VAL A 254 1.74 3.77 15.60
CA VAL A 254 0.76 4.38 16.52
C VAL A 254 1.17 5.83 16.71
N VAL A 255 0.34 6.75 16.23
CA VAL A 255 0.59 8.19 16.32
C VAL A 255 -0.02 8.72 17.60
N ASP A 256 0.81 9.25 18.50
CA ASP A 256 0.38 9.84 19.77
C ASP A 256 -0.01 11.32 19.61
N LYS A 257 0.55 12.01 18.59
CA LYS A 257 0.31 13.43 18.35
C LYS A 257 0.44 13.78 16.88
N VAL A 258 -0.52 14.54 16.37
CA VAL A 258 -0.47 15.15 15.03
C VAL A 258 -0.49 16.67 15.14
N GLU A 259 0.43 17.34 14.46
CA GLU A 259 0.55 18.80 14.39
C GLU A 259 0.46 19.28 12.95
N ALA A 260 -0.50 20.13 12.66
CA ALA A 260 -0.72 20.71 11.35
C ALA A 260 -0.12 22.11 11.23
N ASN A 261 0.42 22.44 10.07
CA ASN A 261 0.95 23.77 9.73
C ASN A 261 2.02 24.27 10.72
N VAL A 262 2.84 23.37 11.23
CA VAL A 262 3.99 23.74 12.06
C VAL A 262 5.12 24.32 11.19
N PRO A 263 5.89 25.30 11.69
CA PRO A 263 7.09 25.74 11.02
C PRO A 263 8.09 24.59 10.88
N VAL A 264 8.63 24.42 9.68
CA VAL A 264 9.61 23.38 9.35
C VAL A 264 10.77 24.02 8.59
N ASP A 265 12.00 23.75 9.02
CA ASP A 265 13.21 24.12 8.28
C ASP A 265 13.40 23.14 7.12
N ASP A 266 13.45 23.65 5.89
CA ASP A 266 13.58 22.86 4.67
C ASP A 266 14.87 22.03 4.63
N THR A 267 15.90 22.48 5.35
CA THR A 267 17.18 21.77 5.39
C THR A 267 17.08 20.36 5.95
N ILE A 268 16.04 20.03 6.72
CA ILE A 268 15.83 18.68 7.26
C ILE A 268 15.54 17.64 6.18
N PHE A 269 15.01 18.06 5.03
CA PHE A 269 14.69 17.18 3.91
C PHE A 269 15.88 16.97 2.98
N HIS A 270 16.80 17.95 2.92
CA HIS A 270 17.95 17.91 2.02
C HIS A 270 19.03 16.92 2.48
N PHE A 271 19.78 16.41 1.51
CA PHE A 271 20.95 15.58 1.82
C PHE A 271 21.96 16.38 2.68
N PRO A 272 22.40 15.86 3.84
CA PRO A 272 23.30 16.57 4.72
C PRO A 272 24.59 17.03 4.03
N GLY A 273 24.94 18.30 4.18
CA GLY A 273 26.12 18.92 3.56
C GLY A 273 25.88 19.57 2.18
N GLN A 274 24.64 19.54 1.65
CA GLN A 274 24.27 20.38 0.49
C GLN A 274 23.92 21.79 0.97
N ILE A 275 24.71 22.77 0.54
CA ILE A 275 24.36 24.17 0.71
C ILE A 275 23.38 24.53 -0.41
N THR A 276 22.13 24.74 -0.08
CA THR A 276 21.13 25.27 -1.04
C THR A 276 21.47 26.73 -1.28
N VAL A 277 22.07 27.04 -2.42
CA VAL A 277 22.21 28.46 -2.87
C VAL A 277 20.81 28.90 -3.31
N PRO A 278 20.19 29.92 -2.69
CA PRO A 278 18.90 30.42 -3.11
C PRO A 278 18.97 30.83 -4.57
N GLN A 279 18.10 30.27 -5.41
CA GLN A 279 17.97 30.76 -6.79
C GLN A 279 17.34 32.16 -6.76
N PRO A 280 17.92 33.17 -7.48
CA PRO A 280 17.28 34.47 -7.60
C PRO A 280 15.93 34.31 -8.30
N GLN A 281 14.87 34.76 -7.63
CA GLN A 281 13.52 34.82 -8.20
C GLN A 281 13.60 35.70 -9.46
N ARG A 282 13.22 35.16 -10.63
CA ARG A 282 13.03 35.86 -11.88
C ARG A 282 11.60 36.35 -12.00
#